data_570b6e71b926c2325578141a5a56e918
#
_entry.id   570b6e71b926c2325578141a5a56e918
#
_cell.length_a   1.000
_cell.length_b   1.000
_cell.length_c   1.000
_cell.angle_alpha   90.00
_cell.angle_beta   90.00
_cell.angle_gamma   90.00
#
_symmetry.space_group_name_H-M   'P 1'
#
loop_
_entity.id
_entity.type
_entity.pdbx_description
1 polymer ?
#
loop_
_entity_poly.entity_id
_entity_poly.type
_entity_poly.pdbx_seq_one_letter_code
_entity_poly.pdbx_strand_id
1 'polypeptide(L)'
;LAIEFGYWGFLIWGFYFLTCFYFCVIEPKVKFFEISWVKFINNVVIIGTCAFTAYLLLSNLPWYLPELGDGSSVIPTFYFIVFAAICFAVYSSTDIKYVRFLSISTTWLFIALIAFMWAGAFVVGDSEMSAFTNNLAEIGTYFANINQFVLPLNDYHEFYLFWWFAWSIMIGQFTSRFVGGLKTYQVLGAMLIFPSIPIAIWFSVLYHYHEMGISTAGIKN
;
A
#
# COMPACT_ATOMS: atom_id res chain seq x y z
N LEU A 1 -7.06 -11.45 9.50
CA LEU A 1 -7.74 -10.86 8.35
C LEU A 1 -8.29 -9.46 8.65
N ALA A 2 -9.17 -9.29 9.62
CA ALA A 2 -9.82 -8.01 9.91
C ALA A 2 -8.83 -6.88 10.18
N ILE A 3 -7.80 -7.10 10.99
CA ILE A 3 -6.80 -6.09 11.33
C ILE A 3 -5.95 -5.70 10.10
N GLU A 4 -5.55 -6.67 9.28
CA GLU A 4 -4.77 -6.42 8.05
C GLU A 4 -5.58 -5.57 7.06
N PHE A 5 -6.88 -5.84 6.93
CA PHE A 5 -7.77 -5.00 6.13
C PHE A 5 -7.76 -3.54 6.61
N GLY A 6 -7.74 -3.30 7.93
CA GLY A 6 -7.63 -1.96 8.49
C GLY A 6 -6.31 -1.29 8.16
N TYR A 7 -5.20 -1.95 8.45
CA TYR A 7 -3.85 -1.37 8.30
C TYR A 7 -3.38 -1.19 6.87
N TRP A 8 -3.86 -1.98 5.92
CA TRP A 8 -3.50 -1.85 4.50
C TRP A 8 -4.60 -1.18 3.67
N GLY A 9 -5.81 -1.07 4.21
CA GLY A 9 -6.97 -0.56 3.51
C GLY A 9 -7.63 0.58 4.27
N PHE A 10 -8.76 0.29 4.91
CA PHE A 10 -9.72 1.27 5.38
C PHE A 10 -9.13 2.37 6.28
N LEU A 11 -8.36 2.02 7.30
CA LEU A 11 -7.80 2.98 8.26
C LEU A 11 -6.83 3.94 7.56
N ILE A 12 -5.90 3.39 6.81
CA ILE A 12 -4.83 4.16 6.15
C ILE A 12 -5.39 5.07 5.05
N TRP A 13 -6.27 4.56 4.22
CA TRP A 13 -6.90 5.36 3.18
C TRP A 13 -7.83 6.44 3.77
N GLY A 14 -8.45 6.17 4.93
CA GLY A 14 -9.14 7.19 5.71
C GLY A 14 -8.22 8.34 6.12
N PHE A 15 -7.01 8.03 6.60
CA PHE A 15 -5.99 9.02 6.90
C PHE A 15 -5.52 9.80 5.67
N TYR A 16 -5.30 9.11 4.56
CA TYR A 16 -4.92 9.76 3.30
C TYR A 16 -6.02 10.69 2.78
N PHE A 17 -7.28 10.31 2.96
CA PHE A 17 -8.40 11.20 2.68
C PHE A 17 -8.37 12.45 3.57
N LEU A 18 -8.14 12.29 4.88
CA LEU A 18 -8.08 13.43 5.82
C LEU A 18 -6.94 14.40 5.46
N THR A 19 -5.77 13.88 5.12
CA THR A 19 -4.64 14.73 4.68
C THR A 19 -4.92 15.39 3.33
N CYS A 20 -5.53 14.69 2.37
CA CYS A 20 -5.97 15.26 1.11
C CYS A 20 -6.99 16.39 1.33
N PHE A 21 -7.98 16.15 2.18
CA PHE A 21 -8.98 17.16 2.57
C PHE A 21 -8.32 18.39 3.21
N TYR A 22 -7.33 18.17 4.09
CA TYR A 22 -6.56 19.26 4.68
C TYR A 22 -5.90 20.12 3.60
N PHE A 23 -5.20 19.53 2.66
CA PHE A 23 -4.51 20.25 1.59
C PHE A 23 -5.46 20.91 0.59
N CYS A 24 -6.67 20.40 0.40
CA CYS A 24 -7.67 21.00 -0.49
C CYS A 24 -8.41 22.17 0.16
N VAL A 25 -8.71 22.10 1.46
CA VAL A 25 -9.67 22.99 2.11
C VAL A 25 -9.03 23.90 3.16
N ILE A 26 -8.11 23.37 3.95
CA ILE A 26 -7.53 24.06 5.11
C ILE A 26 -6.23 24.77 4.73
N GLU A 27 -5.30 24.07 4.12
CA GLU A 27 -3.98 24.59 3.77
C GLU A 27 -4.01 25.87 2.94
N PRO A 28 -4.90 26.04 1.93
CA PRO A 28 -4.99 27.29 1.16
C PRO A 28 -5.31 28.52 2.01
N LYS A 29 -5.93 28.33 3.19
CA LYS A 29 -6.29 29.39 4.13
C LYS A 29 -5.23 29.61 5.20
N VAL A 30 -4.68 28.53 5.74
CA VAL A 30 -3.76 28.53 6.88
C VAL A 30 -2.32 28.71 6.45
N LYS A 31 -1.95 28.14 5.28
CA LYS A 31 -0.59 28.19 4.70
C LYS A 31 0.49 27.66 5.64
N PHE A 32 0.14 26.63 6.42
CA PHE A 32 1.05 26.04 7.40
C PHE A 32 2.30 25.44 6.75
N PHE A 33 2.12 24.72 5.62
CA PHE A 33 3.24 24.14 4.87
C PHE A 33 4.02 25.14 4.01
N GLU A 34 3.59 26.42 3.95
CA GLU A 34 4.36 27.49 3.36
C GLU A 34 5.43 28.06 4.32
N ILE A 35 5.29 27.82 5.64
CA ILE A 35 6.26 28.23 6.65
C ILE A 35 7.60 27.54 6.37
N SER A 36 8.69 28.27 6.27
CA SER A 36 10.00 27.78 5.83
C SER A 36 10.49 26.56 6.61
N TRP A 37 10.38 26.57 7.94
CA TRP A 37 10.78 25.44 8.77
C TRP A 37 9.88 24.22 8.61
N VAL A 38 8.57 24.42 8.50
CA VAL A 38 7.62 23.32 8.25
C VAL A 38 7.90 22.67 6.89
N LYS A 39 8.13 23.50 5.88
CA LYS A 39 8.50 23.05 4.53
C LYS A 39 9.81 22.26 4.53
N PHE A 40 10.81 22.74 5.27
CA PHE A 40 12.10 22.04 5.40
C PHE A 40 11.91 20.67 6.06
N ILE A 41 11.23 20.61 7.22
CA ILE A 41 10.97 19.36 7.93
C ILE A 41 10.17 18.39 7.05
N ASN A 42 9.12 18.89 6.39
CA ASN A 42 8.32 18.07 5.48
C ASN A 42 9.16 17.45 4.35
N ASN A 43 10.05 18.23 3.75
CA ASN A 43 10.95 17.73 2.71
C ASN A 43 11.93 16.68 3.25
N VAL A 44 12.47 16.86 4.46
CA VAL A 44 13.32 15.86 5.11
C VAL A 44 12.58 14.57 5.35
N VAL A 45 11.33 14.63 5.85
CA VAL A 45 10.48 13.46 6.06
C VAL A 45 10.20 12.74 4.73
N ILE A 46 9.84 13.46 3.67
CA ILE A 46 9.59 12.88 2.35
C ILE A 46 10.84 12.16 1.82
N ILE A 47 12.00 12.83 1.88
CA ILE A 47 13.27 12.24 1.42
C ILE A 47 13.61 10.99 2.24
N GLY A 48 13.48 11.06 3.56
CA GLY A 48 13.74 9.94 4.46
C GLY A 48 12.82 8.74 4.17
N THR A 49 11.53 9.00 3.95
CA THR A 49 10.54 7.98 3.61
C THR A 49 10.85 7.31 2.27
N CYS A 50 11.22 8.09 1.25
CA CYS A 50 11.64 7.55 -0.05
C CYS A 50 12.93 6.74 0.04
N ALA A 51 13.93 7.23 0.80
CA ALA A 51 15.19 6.52 1.02
C ALA A 51 14.97 5.19 1.74
N PHE A 52 14.09 5.17 2.73
CA PHE A 52 13.73 3.96 3.45
C PHE A 52 12.99 2.95 2.55
N THR A 53 12.13 3.41 1.63
CA THR A 53 11.50 2.53 0.62
C THR A 53 12.55 1.88 -0.28
N ALA A 54 13.54 2.65 -0.72
CA ALA A 54 14.66 2.12 -1.51
C ALA A 54 15.49 1.09 -0.71
N TYR A 55 15.70 1.34 0.59
CA TYR A 55 16.35 0.40 1.49
C TYR A 55 15.55 -0.90 1.66
N LEU A 56 14.23 -0.82 1.83
CA LEU A 56 13.36 -2.01 1.89
C LEU A 56 13.42 -2.82 0.59
N LEU A 57 13.42 -2.17 -0.57
CA LEU A 57 13.62 -2.86 -1.84
C LEU A 57 14.97 -3.59 -1.85
N LEU A 58 16.05 -2.87 -1.51
CA LEU A 58 17.41 -3.43 -1.48
C LEU A 58 17.51 -4.65 -0.56
N SER A 59 16.97 -4.57 0.64
CA SER A 59 17.03 -5.64 1.64
C SER A 59 16.20 -6.88 1.27
N ASN A 60 15.21 -6.73 0.41
CA ASN A 60 14.36 -7.83 -0.05
C ASN A 60 14.82 -8.44 -1.39
N LEU A 61 15.70 -7.77 -2.15
CA LEU A 61 16.19 -8.28 -3.45
C LEU A 61 16.86 -9.65 -3.37
N PRO A 62 17.68 -9.98 -2.34
CA PRO A 62 18.22 -11.35 -2.21
C PRO A 62 17.14 -12.40 -2.20
N TRP A 63 16.04 -12.08 -1.55
CA TRP A 63 14.90 -12.98 -1.46
C TRP A 63 14.10 -13.07 -2.76
N TYR A 64 13.96 -11.98 -3.53
CA TYR A 64 13.24 -11.96 -4.82
C TYR A 64 14.06 -12.54 -5.97
N LEU A 65 15.40 -12.43 -5.93
CA LEU A 65 16.31 -12.82 -7.00
C LEU A 65 17.42 -13.74 -6.45
N PRO A 66 17.07 -14.91 -5.89
CA PRO A 66 18.04 -15.81 -5.29
C PRO A 66 19.07 -16.35 -6.28
N GLU A 67 18.73 -16.39 -7.58
CA GLU A 67 19.66 -16.88 -8.62
C GLU A 67 20.85 -15.94 -8.86
N LEU A 68 20.75 -14.65 -8.45
CA LEU A 68 21.85 -13.70 -8.59
C LEU A 68 22.86 -13.76 -7.45
N GLY A 69 22.57 -14.50 -6.37
CA GLY A 69 23.40 -14.57 -5.17
C GLY A 69 23.11 -15.82 -4.34
N ASP A 70 23.27 -15.71 -3.02
CA ASP A 70 23.01 -16.79 -2.06
C ASP A 70 21.58 -16.79 -1.48
N GLY A 71 20.72 -15.89 -1.96
CA GLY A 71 19.36 -15.71 -1.48
C GLY A 71 19.21 -15.03 -0.13
N SER A 72 20.32 -14.65 0.55
CA SER A 72 20.30 -14.10 1.90
C SER A 72 21.02 -12.76 2.04
N SER A 73 22.11 -12.57 1.31
CA SER A 73 22.97 -11.37 1.45
C SER A 73 22.79 -10.38 0.31
N VAL A 74 22.94 -9.10 0.64
CA VAL A 74 22.93 -8.00 -0.35
C VAL A 74 24.27 -7.99 -1.08
N ILE A 75 24.25 -8.19 -2.39
CA ILE A 75 25.42 -8.14 -3.26
C ILE A 75 25.49 -6.80 -4.04
N PRO A 76 26.67 -6.41 -4.56
CA PRO A 76 26.85 -5.16 -5.30
C PRO A 76 25.86 -4.96 -6.46
N THR A 77 25.47 -6.04 -7.15
CA THR A 77 24.50 -5.98 -8.25
C THR A 77 23.14 -5.43 -7.81
N PHE A 78 22.73 -5.71 -6.58
CA PHE A 78 21.42 -5.21 -6.06
C PHE A 78 21.41 -3.70 -5.87
N TYR A 79 22.54 -3.07 -5.54
CA TYR A 79 22.63 -1.60 -5.50
C TYR A 79 22.41 -0.97 -6.88
N PHE A 80 22.92 -1.59 -7.95
CA PHE A 80 22.67 -1.13 -9.31
C PHE A 80 21.21 -1.27 -9.71
N ILE A 81 20.55 -2.37 -9.33
CA ILE A 81 19.12 -2.57 -9.58
C ILE A 81 18.29 -1.50 -8.88
N VAL A 82 18.57 -1.24 -7.59
CA VAL A 82 17.86 -0.20 -6.82
C VAL A 82 18.12 1.18 -7.39
N PHE A 83 19.37 1.48 -7.75
CA PHE A 83 19.72 2.76 -8.38
C PHE A 83 18.99 2.95 -9.71
N ALA A 84 18.95 1.94 -10.57
CA ALA A 84 18.19 1.97 -11.81
C ALA A 84 16.69 2.16 -11.58
N ALA A 85 16.12 1.49 -10.57
CA ALA A 85 14.72 1.66 -10.19
C ALA A 85 14.42 3.09 -9.71
N ILE A 86 15.31 3.69 -8.91
CA ILE A 86 15.18 5.09 -8.47
C ILE A 86 15.26 6.04 -9.68
N CYS A 87 16.23 5.86 -10.57
CA CYS A 87 16.35 6.68 -11.78
C CYS A 87 15.09 6.59 -12.65
N PHE A 88 14.54 5.38 -12.83
CA PHE A 88 13.32 5.16 -13.57
C PHE A 88 12.11 5.82 -12.89
N ALA A 89 11.99 5.70 -11.56
CA ALA A 89 10.92 6.34 -10.80
C ALA A 89 10.99 7.87 -10.91
N VAL A 90 12.18 8.46 -10.79
CA VAL A 90 12.40 9.91 -10.97
C VAL A 90 12.03 10.33 -12.38
N TYR A 91 12.52 9.63 -13.40
CA TYR A 91 12.18 9.92 -14.79
C TYR A 91 10.66 9.84 -15.04
N SER A 92 10.01 8.79 -14.56
CA SER A 92 8.56 8.60 -14.75
C SER A 92 7.73 9.67 -14.02
N SER A 93 8.26 10.28 -12.98
CA SER A 93 7.57 11.37 -12.26
C SER A 93 7.62 12.73 -12.96
N THR A 94 8.42 12.87 -14.03
CA THR A 94 8.58 14.14 -14.75
C THR A 94 7.37 14.52 -15.62
N ASP A 95 6.58 13.53 -16.06
CA ASP A 95 5.37 13.76 -16.86
C ASP A 95 4.19 12.96 -16.28
N ILE A 96 3.05 13.62 -16.13
CA ILE A 96 1.79 13.04 -15.67
C ILE A 96 1.34 11.84 -16.51
N LYS A 97 1.72 11.78 -17.79
CA LYS A 97 1.41 10.66 -18.69
C LYS A 97 2.07 9.37 -18.23
N TYR A 98 3.34 9.44 -17.78
CA TYR A 98 4.06 8.27 -17.27
C TYR A 98 3.48 7.83 -15.92
N VAL A 99 3.18 8.79 -15.03
CA VAL A 99 2.52 8.50 -13.75
C VAL A 99 1.18 7.79 -13.98
N ARG A 100 0.37 8.31 -14.91
CA ARG A 100 -0.92 7.70 -15.28
C ARG A 100 -0.75 6.29 -15.86
N PHE A 101 0.20 6.11 -16.78
CA PHE A 101 0.48 4.80 -17.38
C PHE A 101 0.89 3.78 -16.31
N LEU A 102 1.84 4.14 -15.44
CA LEU A 102 2.29 3.28 -14.34
C LEU A 102 1.15 2.92 -13.39
N SER A 103 0.35 3.91 -12.98
CA SER A 103 -0.78 3.68 -12.07
C SER A 103 -1.80 2.72 -12.67
N ILE A 104 -2.17 2.89 -13.94
CA ILE A 104 -3.11 2.00 -14.63
C ILE A 104 -2.50 0.59 -14.73
N SER A 105 -1.25 0.48 -15.17
CA SER A 105 -0.56 -0.80 -15.33
C SER A 105 -0.45 -1.55 -14.01
N THR A 106 -0.05 -0.87 -12.93
CA THR A 106 0.07 -1.46 -11.60
C THR A 106 -1.28 -1.93 -11.08
N THR A 107 -2.35 -1.16 -11.31
CA THR A 107 -3.72 -1.55 -10.93
C THR A 107 -4.14 -2.84 -11.64
N TRP A 108 -3.92 -2.93 -12.95
CA TRP A 108 -4.25 -4.15 -13.70
C TRP A 108 -3.40 -5.34 -13.31
N LEU A 109 -2.10 -5.14 -13.06
CA LEU A 109 -1.22 -6.19 -12.55
C LEU A 109 -1.67 -6.70 -11.18
N PHE A 110 -2.10 -5.81 -10.29
CA PHE A 110 -2.61 -6.20 -8.98
C PHE A 110 -3.94 -6.98 -9.09
N ILE A 111 -4.87 -6.53 -9.94
CA ILE A 111 -6.11 -7.26 -10.22
C ILE A 111 -5.82 -8.64 -10.82
N ALA A 112 -4.87 -8.72 -11.76
CA ALA A 112 -4.45 -9.99 -12.35
C ALA A 112 -3.82 -10.93 -11.32
N LEU A 113 -3.00 -10.40 -10.40
CA LEU A 113 -2.41 -11.17 -9.31
C LEU A 113 -3.50 -11.71 -8.36
N ILE A 114 -4.46 -10.88 -7.96
CA ILE A 114 -5.59 -11.32 -7.15
C ILE A 114 -6.35 -12.46 -7.85
N ALA A 115 -6.68 -12.28 -9.12
CA ALA A 115 -7.41 -13.27 -9.91
C ALA A 115 -6.61 -14.59 -10.04
N PHE A 116 -5.30 -14.50 -10.28
CA PHE A 116 -4.41 -15.66 -10.36
C PHE A 116 -4.35 -16.42 -9.02
N MET A 117 -4.14 -15.70 -7.92
CA MET A 117 -4.09 -16.31 -6.59
C MET A 117 -5.43 -16.92 -6.22
N TRP A 118 -6.52 -16.22 -6.49
CA TRP A 118 -7.86 -16.74 -6.23
C TRP A 118 -8.16 -18.00 -7.04
N ALA A 119 -7.87 -18.01 -8.35
CA ALA A 119 -8.01 -19.19 -9.18
C ALA A 119 -7.11 -20.34 -8.73
N GLY A 120 -5.88 -20.03 -8.32
CA GLY A 120 -4.92 -21.02 -7.77
C GLY A 120 -5.45 -21.75 -6.54
N ALA A 121 -6.21 -21.07 -5.68
CA ALA A 121 -6.79 -21.67 -4.49
C ALA A 121 -7.73 -22.85 -4.81
N PHE A 122 -8.42 -22.81 -5.95
CA PHE A 122 -9.29 -23.90 -6.41
C PHE A 122 -8.54 -25.04 -7.09
N VAL A 123 -7.33 -24.78 -7.57
CA VAL A 123 -6.51 -25.81 -8.24
C VAL A 123 -5.66 -26.59 -7.25
N VAL A 124 -5.12 -25.90 -6.23
CA VAL A 124 -4.16 -26.44 -5.27
C VAL A 124 -4.86 -27.05 -4.04
N GLY A 125 -6.02 -26.51 -3.69
CA GLY A 125 -6.84 -26.98 -2.56
C GLY A 125 -8.23 -27.38 -3.04
N ASP A 126 -8.85 -28.37 -2.38
CA ASP A 126 -10.28 -28.68 -2.54
C ASP A 126 -11.15 -27.58 -1.90
N SER A 127 -10.95 -26.32 -2.34
CA SER A 127 -11.61 -25.20 -1.71
C SER A 127 -12.96 -24.92 -2.33
N GLU A 128 -13.95 -24.73 -1.47
CA GLU A 128 -15.28 -24.32 -1.89
C GLU A 128 -15.40 -22.79 -1.95
N MET A 129 -16.21 -22.28 -2.87
CA MET A 129 -16.53 -20.85 -2.98
C MET A 129 -17.13 -20.31 -1.67
N SER A 130 -17.82 -21.15 -0.90
CA SER A 130 -18.39 -20.82 0.41
C SER A 130 -17.32 -20.38 1.42
N ALA A 131 -16.16 -21.04 1.43
CA ALA A 131 -15.05 -20.69 2.33
C ALA A 131 -14.52 -19.29 2.04
N PHE A 132 -14.29 -18.97 0.76
CA PHE A 132 -13.85 -17.62 0.35
C PHE A 132 -14.89 -16.54 0.72
N THR A 133 -16.17 -16.79 0.50
CA THR A 133 -17.24 -15.82 0.85
C THR A 133 -17.36 -15.62 2.35
N ASN A 134 -17.15 -16.67 3.16
CA ASN A 134 -17.12 -16.56 4.61
C ASN A 134 -15.92 -15.71 5.06
N ASN A 135 -14.74 -15.94 4.48
CA ASN A 135 -13.55 -15.13 4.77
C ASN A 135 -13.74 -13.66 4.40
N LEU A 136 -14.40 -13.39 3.27
CA LEU A 136 -14.75 -12.03 2.90
C LEU A 136 -15.73 -11.39 3.90
N ALA A 137 -16.68 -12.17 4.43
CA ALA A 137 -17.63 -11.69 5.45
C ALA A 137 -16.93 -11.34 6.78
N GLU A 138 -15.81 -12.01 7.12
CA GLU A 138 -15.00 -11.69 8.31
C GLU A 138 -14.45 -10.26 8.30
N ILE A 139 -14.36 -9.59 7.15
CA ILE A 139 -14.06 -8.18 7.06
C ILE A 139 -15.07 -7.32 7.86
N GLY A 140 -16.32 -7.78 7.97
CA GLY A 140 -17.34 -7.16 8.82
C GLY A 140 -16.93 -7.08 10.29
N THR A 141 -16.14 -8.05 10.77
CA THR A 141 -15.58 -8.08 12.12
C THR A 141 -14.68 -6.90 12.42
N TYR A 142 -13.97 -6.37 11.40
CA TYR A 142 -13.19 -5.14 11.55
C TYR A 142 -14.07 -3.96 11.98
N PHE A 143 -15.20 -3.76 11.34
CA PHE A 143 -16.11 -2.65 11.66
C PHE A 143 -16.81 -2.85 13.00
N ALA A 144 -17.15 -4.10 13.36
CA ALA A 144 -17.75 -4.42 14.65
C ALA A 144 -16.79 -4.19 15.84
N ASN A 145 -15.47 -4.30 15.60
CA ASN A 145 -14.43 -4.19 16.62
C ASN A 145 -13.40 -3.10 16.30
N ILE A 146 -13.78 -2.06 15.59
CA ILE A 146 -12.86 -1.03 15.09
C ILE A 146 -12.05 -0.36 16.21
N ASN A 147 -12.65 -0.21 17.39
CA ASN A 147 -11.97 0.34 18.57
C ASN A 147 -10.79 -0.51 19.06
N GLN A 148 -10.76 -1.80 18.74
CA GLN A 148 -9.66 -2.71 19.10
C GLN A 148 -8.60 -2.78 17.98
N PHE A 149 -8.98 -2.48 16.75
CA PHE A 149 -8.13 -2.63 15.58
C PHE A 149 -7.50 -1.33 15.06
N VAL A 150 -7.68 -0.22 15.78
CA VAL A 150 -7.05 1.07 15.45
C VAL A 150 -5.62 1.15 15.98
N LEU A 151 -5.35 0.49 17.10
CA LEU A 151 -4.01 0.47 17.70
C LEU A 151 -3.24 -0.79 17.29
N PRO A 152 -1.90 -0.70 17.18
CA PRO A 152 -1.08 -1.85 16.85
C PRO A 152 -1.18 -2.93 17.94
N LEU A 153 -1.22 -4.19 17.52
CA LEU A 153 -1.26 -5.36 18.41
C LEU A 153 0.12 -5.99 18.63
N ASN A 154 1.09 -5.63 17.81
CA ASN A 154 2.46 -6.13 17.88
C ASN A 154 3.40 -5.17 17.11
N ASP A 155 4.71 -5.42 17.20
CA ASP A 155 5.76 -4.60 16.59
C ASP A 155 5.61 -4.50 15.05
N TYR A 156 5.11 -5.55 14.39
CA TYR A 156 4.84 -5.55 12.96
C TYR A 156 3.74 -4.53 12.60
N HIS A 157 2.62 -4.53 13.33
CA HIS A 157 1.54 -3.57 13.13
C HIS A 157 1.99 -2.15 13.49
N GLU A 158 2.81 -1.99 14.55
CA GLU A 158 3.38 -0.70 14.93
C GLU A 158 4.24 -0.14 13.81
N PHE A 159 5.16 -0.94 13.28
CA PHE A 159 6.01 -0.55 12.16
C PHE A 159 5.19 -0.09 10.95
N TYR A 160 4.20 -0.87 10.50
CA TYR A 160 3.39 -0.51 9.34
C TYR A 160 2.51 0.70 9.58
N LEU A 161 1.97 0.88 10.78
CA LEU A 161 1.18 2.07 11.13
C LEU A 161 2.02 3.33 10.98
N PHE A 162 3.21 3.39 11.60
CA PHE A 162 4.12 4.52 11.47
C PHE A 162 4.61 4.73 10.05
N TRP A 163 4.90 3.67 9.35
CA TRP A 163 5.28 3.70 7.94
C TRP A 163 4.22 4.39 7.07
N TRP A 164 2.97 3.97 7.18
CA TRP A 164 1.87 4.57 6.43
C TRP A 164 1.59 6.01 6.84
N PHE A 165 1.71 6.36 8.12
CA PHE A 165 1.57 7.75 8.55
C PHE A 165 2.68 8.64 8.00
N ALA A 166 3.91 8.16 7.88
CA ALA A 166 4.99 8.91 7.23
C ALA A 166 4.65 9.27 5.77
N TRP A 167 3.90 8.41 5.08
CA TRP A 167 3.42 8.68 3.72
C TRP A 167 2.21 9.63 3.67
N SER A 168 1.44 9.75 4.71
CA SER A 168 0.11 10.39 4.67
C SER A 168 0.14 11.83 4.19
N ILE A 169 1.11 12.63 4.63
CA ILE A 169 1.25 14.03 4.21
C ILE A 169 1.62 14.11 2.73
N MET A 170 2.56 13.31 2.29
CA MET A 170 2.99 13.28 0.88
C MET A 170 1.84 12.83 -0.03
N ILE A 171 1.12 11.79 0.34
CA ILE A 171 -0.05 11.29 -0.41
C ILE A 171 -1.15 12.36 -0.43
N GLY A 172 -1.41 13.05 0.69
CA GLY A 172 -2.36 14.15 0.75
C GLY A 172 -1.99 15.31 -0.17
N GLN A 173 -0.73 15.74 -0.15
CA GLN A 173 -0.20 16.78 -1.04
C GLN A 173 -0.27 16.36 -2.52
N PHE A 174 0.08 15.13 -2.82
CA PHE A 174 0.04 14.60 -4.17
C PHE A 174 -1.40 14.52 -4.69
N THR A 175 -2.28 13.87 -3.95
CA THR A 175 -3.67 13.61 -4.35
C THR A 175 -4.46 14.91 -4.49
N SER A 176 -4.22 15.91 -3.62
CA SER A 176 -4.90 17.21 -3.68
C SER A 176 -4.76 17.92 -5.03
N ARG A 177 -3.72 17.61 -5.80
CA ARG A 177 -3.49 18.19 -7.13
C ARG A 177 -4.42 17.63 -8.22
N PHE A 178 -5.01 16.45 -7.97
CA PHE A 178 -5.81 15.74 -8.98
C PHE A 178 -7.31 15.77 -8.70
N VAL A 179 -7.72 16.14 -7.50
CA VAL A 179 -9.13 16.10 -7.09
C VAL A 179 -9.88 17.40 -7.34
N GLY A 180 -9.25 18.36 -8.04
CA GLY A 180 -9.89 19.65 -8.38
C GLY A 180 -11.19 19.42 -9.16
N GLY A 181 -12.27 20.10 -8.71
CA GLY A 181 -13.60 19.99 -9.31
C GLY A 181 -14.45 18.84 -8.79
N LEU A 182 -13.88 17.89 -8.02
CA LEU A 182 -14.63 16.81 -7.37
C LEU A 182 -15.30 17.30 -6.08
N LYS A 183 -16.47 16.75 -5.78
CA LYS A 183 -17.13 16.98 -4.49
C LYS A 183 -16.47 16.12 -3.41
N THR A 184 -16.49 16.58 -2.16
CA THR A 184 -15.86 15.89 -1.02
C THR A 184 -16.26 14.41 -0.91
N TYR A 185 -17.55 14.09 -1.13
CA TYR A 185 -18.01 12.70 -1.07
C TYR A 185 -17.47 11.82 -2.21
N GLN A 186 -17.18 12.44 -3.38
CA GLN A 186 -16.56 11.72 -4.50
C GLN A 186 -15.09 11.40 -4.19
N VAL A 187 -14.38 12.36 -3.57
CA VAL A 187 -13.00 12.15 -3.12
C VAL A 187 -12.96 11.10 -2.00
N LEU A 188 -13.91 11.16 -1.05
CA LEU A 188 -14.04 10.17 0.01
C LEU A 188 -14.26 8.76 -0.58
N GLY A 189 -15.19 8.61 -1.51
CA GLY A 189 -15.44 7.34 -2.18
C GLY A 189 -14.22 6.84 -2.93
N ALA A 190 -13.55 7.72 -3.68
CA ALA A 190 -12.38 7.37 -4.47
C ALA A 190 -11.18 6.95 -3.59
N MET A 191 -10.97 7.59 -2.45
CA MET A 191 -9.81 7.33 -1.60
C MET A 191 -10.06 6.28 -0.52
N LEU A 192 -11.29 6.13 -0.04
CA LEU A 192 -11.58 5.22 1.06
C LEU A 192 -12.19 3.89 0.58
N ILE A 193 -13.18 3.95 -0.29
CA ILE A 193 -13.95 2.76 -0.69
C ILE A 193 -13.22 2.00 -1.79
N PHE A 194 -12.85 2.66 -2.88
CA PHE A 194 -12.25 1.96 -4.03
C PHE A 194 -10.94 1.24 -3.71
N PRO A 195 -9.98 1.78 -2.94
CA PRO A 195 -8.79 1.03 -2.58
C PRO A 195 -9.06 -0.10 -1.58
N SER A 196 -10.04 0.09 -0.70
CA SER A 196 -10.37 -0.91 0.33
C SER A 196 -10.98 -2.20 -0.25
N ILE A 197 -11.69 -2.12 -1.39
CA ILE A 197 -12.29 -3.30 -2.03
C ILE A 197 -11.24 -4.32 -2.47
N PRO A 198 -10.25 -3.98 -3.32
CA PRO A 198 -9.24 -4.94 -3.74
C PRO A 198 -8.37 -5.41 -2.57
N ILE A 199 -8.13 -4.59 -1.56
CA ILE A 199 -7.42 -4.98 -0.33
C ILE A 199 -8.22 -6.02 0.46
N ALA A 200 -9.54 -5.84 0.61
CA ALA A 200 -10.40 -6.82 1.25
C ALA A 200 -10.34 -8.18 0.53
N ILE A 201 -10.45 -8.18 -0.79
CA ILE A 201 -10.37 -9.39 -1.61
C ILE A 201 -8.98 -10.03 -1.48
N TRP A 202 -7.91 -9.25 -1.58
CA TRP A 202 -6.53 -9.72 -1.46
C TRP A 202 -6.28 -10.46 -0.15
N PHE A 203 -6.60 -9.84 0.98
CA PHE A 203 -6.39 -10.47 2.27
C PHE A 203 -7.34 -11.66 2.51
N SER A 204 -8.55 -11.65 1.96
CA SER A 204 -9.43 -12.82 2.01
C SER A 204 -8.86 -14.00 1.23
N VAL A 205 -8.23 -13.77 0.09
CA VAL A 205 -7.53 -14.80 -0.69
C VAL A 205 -6.32 -15.33 0.09
N LEU A 206 -5.48 -14.46 0.64
CA LEU A 206 -4.31 -14.87 1.43
C LEU A 206 -4.71 -15.66 2.67
N TYR A 207 -5.76 -15.22 3.36
CA TYR A 207 -6.28 -15.91 4.54
C TYR A 207 -6.81 -17.30 4.19
N HIS A 208 -7.45 -17.45 3.03
CA HIS A 208 -7.90 -18.72 2.55
C HIS A 208 -6.75 -19.72 2.34
N TYR A 209 -5.63 -19.28 1.74
CA TYR A 209 -4.41 -20.09 1.65
C TYR A 209 -3.87 -20.50 3.03
N HIS A 210 -3.90 -19.56 3.99
CA HIS A 210 -3.49 -19.84 5.36
C HIS A 210 -4.35 -20.90 6.03
N GLU A 211 -5.66 -20.87 5.86
CA GLU A 211 -6.61 -21.87 6.38
C GLU A 211 -6.37 -23.26 5.79
N MET A 212 -5.99 -23.34 4.51
CA MET A 212 -5.60 -24.59 3.85
C MET A 212 -4.21 -25.10 4.30
N GLY A 213 -3.50 -24.40 5.18
CA GLY A 213 -2.14 -24.72 5.58
C GLY A 213 -1.10 -24.55 4.48
N ILE A 214 -1.44 -23.83 3.40
CA ILE A 214 -0.53 -23.60 2.28
C ILE A 214 0.25 -22.30 2.54
N SER A 215 1.56 -22.41 2.63
CA SER A 215 2.44 -21.26 2.77
C SER A 215 2.50 -20.45 1.49
N THR A 216 2.03 -19.19 1.53
CA THR A 216 2.18 -18.28 0.41
C THR A 216 3.64 -17.85 0.18
N ALA A 217 4.53 -18.08 1.14
CA ALA A 217 5.96 -17.93 0.95
C ALA A 217 6.55 -18.93 -0.05
N GLY A 218 5.90 -20.09 -0.26
CA GLY A 218 6.29 -21.11 -1.24
C GLY A 218 5.91 -20.78 -2.69
N ILE A 219 5.05 -19.80 -2.94
CA ILE A 219 4.73 -19.33 -4.30
C ILE A 219 5.96 -18.70 -4.98
N LYS A 220 6.99 -18.47 -4.22
CA LYS A 220 8.28 -17.95 -4.62
C LYS A 220 9.19 -18.99 -5.30
N ASN A 221 9.02 -20.26 -5.01
CA ASN A 221 9.77 -21.37 -5.58
C ASN A 221 8.93 -22.07 -6.65
#